data_7c904c34bb4401bceda6cdd7f0406c2e
#
_entry.id   7c904c34bb4401bceda6cdd7f0406c2e
#
_cell.length_a   1.000
_cell.length_b   1.000
_cell.length_c   1.000
_cell.angle_alpha   90.00
_cell.angle_beta   90.00
_cell.angle_gamma   90.00
#
_symmetry.space_group_name_H-M   'P 1'
#
loop_
_entity.id
_entity.type
_entity.pdbx_description
1 polymer ?
#
loop_
_entity_poly.entity_id
_entity_poly.type
_entity_poly.pdbx_seq_one_letter_code
_entity_poly.pdbx_strand_id
1 'polypeptide(L)'
;MSIPSDRECIEFLIDSGCKKRVIIHCCTVRAVADEISSRISSANKDLVTAGALLHDIGRAKDHTIFHAYIGSQMVEEYGLPKELVDIVRKHTGAGLDDEDVEEMVLPPGDYLPRTI
;
A
#
# COMPACT_ATOMS: atom_id res chain seq x y z
N MET A 1 -9.61 10.32 11.44
CA MET A 1 -8.27 9.71 11.32
C MET A 1 -7.46 10.47 10.29
N SER A 2 -6.25 10.83 10.65
CA SER A 2 -5.36 11.58 9.78
C SER A 2 -4.43 10.66 9.00
N ILE A 3 -3.97 11.14 7.85
CA ILE A 3 -2.98 10.44 7.05
C ILE A 3 -1.64 10.52 7.78
N PRO A 4 -0.91 9.40 7.96
CA PRO A 4 0.35 9.42 8.66
C PRO A 4 1.41 10.22 7.90
N SER A 5 2.33 10.84 8.63
CA SER A 5 3.48 11.54 8.05
C SER A 5 4.48 10.54 7.45
N ASP A 6 5.42 11.05 6.65
CA ASP A 6 6.50 10.24 6.10
C ASP A 6 7.26 9.51 7.20
N ARG A 7 7.58 10.21 8.26
CA ARG A 7 8.30 9.64 9.39
C ARG A 7 7.51 8.53 10.06
N GLU A 8 6.22 8.74 10.28
CA GLU A 8 5.35 7.72 10.87
C GLU A 8 5.25 6.50 9.97
N CYS A 9 5.14 6.69 8.65
CA CYS A 9 5.13 5.58 7.70
C CYS A 9 6.41 4.75 7.78
N ILE A 10 7.56 5.40 7.82
CA ILE A 10 8.85 4.70 7.92
C ILE A 10 8.96 3.98 9.26
N GLU A 11 8.50 4.59 10.35
CA GLU A 11 8.47 3.93 11.65
C GLU A 11 7.59 2.67 11.63
N PHE A 12 6.44 2.71 10.97
CA PHE A 12 5.59 1.52 10.79
C PHE A 12 6.33 0.41 10.02
N LEU A 13 7.05 0.76 8.97
CA LEU A 13 7.83 -0.22 8.20
C LEU A 13 8.91 -0.88 9.07
N ILE A 14 9.63 -0.08 9.84
CA ILE A 14 10.67 -0.57 10.75
C ILE A 14 10.07 -1.45 11.84
N ASP A 15 9.04 -0.98 12.51
CA ASP A 15 8.41 -1.68 13.63
C ASP A 15 7.78 -3.00 13.20
N SER A 16 7.26 -3.07 11.98
CA SER A 16 6.67 -4.30 11.45
C SER A 16 7.71 -5.35 11.06
N GLY A 17 8.98 -4.97 10.95
CA GLY A 17 10.06 -5.88 10.62
C GLY A 17 10.41 -5.93 9.14
N CYS A 18 10.04 -4.92 8.36
CA CYS A 18 10.43 -4.85 6.96
C CYS A 18 11.94 -4.82 6.81
N LYS A 19 12.45 -5.59 5.86
CA LYS A 19 13.88 -5.59 5.56
C LYS A 19 14.28 -4.27 4.90
N LYS A 20 15.54 -3.89 5.06
CA LYS A 20 16.07 -2.65 4.51
C LYS A 20 15.77 -2.49 3.02
N ARG A 21 15.92 -3.56 2.24
CA ARG A 21 15.64 -3.50 0.79
C ARG A 21 14.18 -3.16 0.47
N VAL A 22 13.25 -3.61 1.31
CA VAL A 22 11.82 -3.28 1.14
C VAL A 22 11.59 -1.81 1.46
N ILE A 23 12.19 -1.31 2.53
CA ILE A 23 12.09 0.10 2.93
C ILE A 23 12.66 1.00 1.82
N ILE A 24 13.82 0.65 1.27
CA ILE A 24 14.45 1.39 0.17
C ILE A 24 13.53 1.39 -1.06
N HIS A 25 12.94 0.24 -1.39
CA HIS A 25 11.98 0.13 -2.49
C HIS A 25 10.79 1.07 -2.29
N CYS A 26 10.21 1.07 -1.09
CA CYS A 26 9.08 1.93 -0.76
C CYS A 26 9.45 3.42 -0.89
N CYS A 27 10.63 3.81 -0.44
CA CYS A 27 11.12 5.18 -0.58
C CYS A 27 11.33 5.56 -2.05
N THR A 28 11.81 4.64 -2.88
CA THR A 28 11.97 4.84 -4.31
C THR A 28 10.62 5.03 -5.00
N VAL A 29 9.65 4.18 -4.68
CA VAL A 29 8.28 4.29 -5.22
C VAL A 29 7.65 5.62 -4.77
N ARG A 30 7.87 6.02 -3.53
CA ARG A 30 7.39 7.32 -3.03
C ARG A 30 7.94 8.48 -3.85
N ALA A 31 9.23 8.48 -4.17
CA ALA A 31 9.84 9.55 -4.95
C ALA A 31 9.23 9.65 -6.35
N VAL A 32 8.98 8.50 -7.00
CA VAL A 32 8.32 8.47 -8.32
C VAL A 32 6.87 8.95 -8.21
N ALA A 33 6.15 8.48 -7.20
CA ALA A 33 4.74 8.84 -6.99
C ALA A 33 4.60 10.34 -6.72
N ASP A 34 5.50 10.92 -5.93
CA ASP A 34 5.50 12.35 -5.64
C ASP A 34 5.73 13.18 -6.92
N GLU A 35 6.65 12.73 -7.78
CA GLU A 35 6.92 13.41 -9.05
C GLU A 35 5.69 13.37 -9.97
N ILE A 36 5.02 12.24 -10.06
CA ILE A 36 3.81 12.11 -10.87
C ILE A 36 2.68 12.96 -10.29
N SER A 37 2.44 12.87 -8.98
CA SER A 37 1.34 13.57 -8.32
C SER A 37 1.52 15.09 -8.33
N SER A 38 2.76 15.57 -8.38
CA SER A 38 3.04 17.00 -8.45
C SER A 38 2.48 17.64 -9.73
N ARG A 39 2.20 16.83 -10.76
CA ARG A 39 1.67 17.26 -12.04
C ARG A 39 0.15 17.13 -12.14
N ILE A 40 -0.49 16.63 -11.09
CA ILE A 40 -1.93 16.38 -11.05
C ILE A 40 -2.52 17.22 -9.93
N SER A 41 -3.21 18.32 -10.28
CA SER A 41 -3.72 19.27 -9.29
C SER A 41 -4.79 18.67 -8.36
N SER A 42 -5.52 17.67 -8.82
CA SER A 42 -6.59 17.03 -8.05
C SER A 42 -6.10 15.90 -7.14
N ALA A 43 -4.82 15.53 -7.21
CA ALA A 43 -4.28 14.43 -6.41
C ALA A 43 -4.18 14.84 -4.94
N ASN A 44 -4.58 13.94 -4.04
CA ASN A 44 -4.31 14.06 -2.61
C ASN A 44 -2.86 13.63 -2.37
N LYS A 45 -1.95 14.59 -2.30
CA LYS A 45 -0.51 14.32 -2.22
C LYS A 45 -0.11 13.57 -0.97
N ASP A 46 -0.71 13.88 0.16
CA ASP A 46 -0.42 13.20 1.43
C ASP A 46 -0.82 11.73 1.37
N LEU A 47 -1.98 11.45 0.77
CA LEU A 47 -2.45 10.07 0.60
C LEU A 47 -1.57 9.30 -0.37
N VAL A 48 -1.14 9.92 -1.47
CA VAL A 48 -0.24 9.31 -2.46
C VAL A 48 1.10 8.96 -1.81
N THR A 49 1.67 9.88 -1.06
CA THR A 49 2.95 9.67 -0.38
C THR A 49 2.85 8.55 0.65
N ALA A 50 1.84 8.56 1.50
CA ALA A 50 1.64 7.51 2.50
C ALA A 50 1.37 6.16 1.84
N GLY A 51 0.57 6.13 0.79
CA GLY A 51 0.28 4.91 0.03
C GLY A 51 1.54 4.32 -0.59
N ALA A 52 2.38 5.16 -1.18
CA ALA A 52 3.64 4.71 -1.76
C ALA A 52 4.58 4.14 -0.70
N LEU A 53 4.69 4.79 0.46
CA LEU A 53 5.54 4.31 1.54
C LEU A 53 5.05 3.01 2.17
N LEU A 54 3.75 2.81 2.27
CA LEU A 54 3.17 1.66 2.98
C LEU A 54 2.69 0.53 2.07
N HIS A 55 2.69 0.72 0.73
CA HIS A 55 2.07 -0.26 -0.17
C HIS A 55 2.62 -1.68 0.00
N ASP A 56 3.89 -1.83 0.31
CA ASP A 56 4.56 -3.13 0.46
C ASP A 56 4.81 -3.53 1.92
N ILE A 57 4.14 -2.88 2.90
CA ILE A 57 4.36 -3.20 4.31
C ILE A 57 4.10 -4.68 4.64
N GLY A 58 3.20 -5.32 3.91
CA GLY A 58 2.89 -6.75 4.08
C GLY A 58 4.08 -7.66 3.85
N ARG A 59 5.10 -7.20 3.13
CA ARG A 59 6.33 -7.98 2.90
C ARG A 59 7.13 -8.22 4.18
N ALA A 60 6.80 -7.55 5.26
CA ALA A 60 7.36 -7.88 6.57
C ALA A 60 6.97 -9.30 7.02
N LYS A 61 5.84 -9.81 6.55
CA LYS A 61 5.27 -11.10 6.95
C LYS A 61 5.14 -12.10 5.82
N ASP A 62 5.00 -11.64 4.57
CA ASP A 62 4.73 -12.51 3.43
C ASP A 62 5.29 -11.89 2.15
N HIS A 63 6.04 -12.67 1.36
CA HIS A 63 6.60 -12.23 0.09
C HIS A 63 5.81 -12.74 -1.12
N THR A 64 4.72 -13.47 -0.88
CA THR A 64 3.85 -13.97 -1.94
C THR A 64 2.84 -12.89 -2.36
N ILE A 65 1.94 -13.25 -3.27
CA ILE A 65 0.87 -12.35 -3.70
C ILE A 65 -0.04 -11.93 -2.54
N PHE A 66 -0.05 -12.67 -1.45
CA PHE A 66 -0.87 -12.35 -0.28
C PHE A 66 -0.36 -11.15 0.51
N HIS A 67 0.83 -10.63 0.21
CA HIS A 67 1.38 -9.49 0.95
C HIS A 67 0.49 -8.24 0.89
N ALA A 68 -0.26 -8.04 -0.18
CA ALA A 68 -1.18 -6.92 -0.29
C ALA A 68 -2.34 -7.03 0.72
N TYR A 69 -2.92 -8.21 0.84
CA TYR A 69 -3.98 -8.46 1.81
C TYR A 69 -3.47 -8.32 3.24
N ILE A 70 -2.34 -8.96 3.54
CA ILE A 70 -1.72 -8.91 4.87
C ILE A 70 -1.35 -7.48 5.22
N GLY A 71 -0.76 -6.74 4.29
CA GLY A 71 -0.41 -5.34 4.48
C GLY A 71 -1.63 -4.47 4.76
N SER A 72 -2.74 -4.71 4.06
CA SER A 72 -3.97 -3.96 4.30
C SER A 72 -4.51 -4.18 5.71
N GLN A 73 -4.41 -5.40 6.23
CA GLN A 73 -4.81 -5.69 7.61
C GLN A 73 -3.89 -5.00 8.62
N MET A 74 -2.58 -4.97 8.36
CA MET A 74 -1.62 -4.29 9.23
C MET A 74 -1.94 -2.79 9.31
N VAL A 75 -2.20 -2.16 8.18
CA VAL A 75 -2.55 -0.74 8.10
C VAL A 75 -3.86 -0.46 8.84
N GLU A 76 -4.84 -1.34 8.70
CA GLU A 76 -6.11 -1.23 9.41
C GLU A 76 -5.92 -1.35 10.92
N GLU A 77 -5.08 -2.27 11.37
CA GLU A 77 -4.77 -2.45 12.79
C GLU A 77 -4.07 -1.24 13.40
N TYR A 78 -3.29 -0.50 12.61
CA TYR A 78 -2.70 0.76 13.04
C TYR A 78 -3.73 1.89 13.16
N GLY A 79 -4.97 1.67 12.75
CA GLY A 79 -6.02 2.68 12.80
C GLY A 79 -5.92 3.75 11.73
N LEU A 80 -5.30 3.43 10.61
CA LEU A 80 -5.10 4.37 9.51
C LEU A 80 -6.35 4.50 8.62
N PRO A 81 -6.48 5.58 7.84
CA PRO A 81 -7.67 5.80 7.02
C PRO A 81 -7.99 4.67 6.06
N LYS A 82 -9.27 4.46 5.81
CA LYS A 82 -9.76 3.43 4.90
C LYS A 82 -9.17 3.57 3.50
N GLU A 83 -9.03 4.79 3.01
CA GLU A 83 -8.46 5.07 1.70
C GLU A 83 -7.05 4.50 1.59
N LEU A 84 -6.26 4.60 2.66
CA LEU A 84 -4.91 4.05 2.72
C LEU A 84 -4.93 2.52 2.77
N VAL A 85 -5.84 1.94 3.55
CA VAL A 85 -6.05 0.49 3.60
C VAL A 85 -6.37 -0.05 2.21
N ASP A 86 -7.25 0.63 1.48
CA ASP A 86 -7.65 0.23 0.14
C ASP A 86 -6.47 0.30 -0.86
N ILE A 87 -5.65 1.34 -0.77
CA ILE A 87 -4.45 1.46 -1.62
C ILE A 87 -3.53 0.26 -1.41
N VAL A 88 -3.25 -0.09 -0.17
CA VAL A 88 -2.36 -1.22 0.15
C VAL A 88 -2.96 -2.54 -0.35
N ARG A 89 -4.26 -2.75 -0.14
CA ARG A 89 -4.93 -3.98 -0.56
C ARG A 89 -4.92 -4.17 -2.07
N LYS A 90 -5.07 -3.07 -2.82
CA LYS A 90 -5.30 -3.12 -4.27
C LYS A 90 -4.05 -2.93 -5.11
N HIS A 91 -2.90 -2.65 -4.51
CA HIS A 91 -1.72 -2.28 -5.30
C HIS A 91 -1.22 -3.40 -6.22
N THR A 92 -1.42 -4.65 -5.88
CA THR A 92 -1.07 -5.79 -6.73
C THR A 92 -2.18 -6.17 -7.71
N GLY A 93 -3.33 -5.49 -7.62
CA GLY A 93 -4.49 -5.81 -8.44
C GLY A 93 -4.50 -5.19 -9.82
N ALA A 94 -3.54 -4.31 -10.13
CA ALA A 94 -3.45 -3.68 -11.45
C ALA A 94 -3.25 -4.76 -12.52
N GLY A 95 -4.17 -4.80 -13.50
CA GLY A 95 -4.12 -5.81 -14.55
C GLY A 95 -4.86 -7.11 -14.23
N LEU A 96 -5.41 -7.25 -13.02
CA LEU A 96 -6.22 -8.41 -12.64
C LEU A 96 -7.70 -8.10 -12.83
N ASP A 97 -8.49 -9.15 -13.07
CA ASP A 97 -9.96 -9.06 -13.05
C ASP A 97 -10.51 -9.95 -11.94
N ASP A 98 -11.85 -9.99 -11.79
CA ASP A 98 -12.50 -10.77 -10.75
C ASP A 98 -12.22 -12.27 -10.87
N GLU A 99 -12.11 -12.76 -12.10
CA GLU A 99 -11.80 -14.17 -12.37
C GLU A 99 -10.38 -14.50 -11.92
N ASP A 100 -9.42 -13.60 -12.19
CA ASP A 100 -8.03 -13.79 -11.75
C ASP A 100 -7.95 -13.87 -10.23
N VAL A 101 -8.66 -13.00 -9.53
CA VAL A 101 -8.70 -13.00 -8.06
C VAL A 101 -9.26 -14.31 -7.53
N GLU A 102 -10.31 -14.83 -8.16
CA GLU A 102 -10.92 -16.09 -7.79
C GLU A 102 -9.97 -17.28 -8.01
N GLU A 103 -9.28 -17.32 -9.16
CA GLU A 103 -8.30 -18.36 -9.48
C GLU A 103 -7.12 -18.39 -8.51
N MET A 104 -6.71 -17.23 -8.00
CA MET A 104 -5.62 -17.12 -7.04
C MET A 104 -6.02 -17.56 -5.63
N VAL A 105 -7.29 -17.85 -5.40
CA VAL A 105 -7.80 -18.27 -4.10
C VAL A 105 -7.43 -17.29 -2.98
N LEU A 106 -7.61 -15.99 -3.27
CA LEU A 106 -7.35 -14.95 -2.27
C LEU A 106 -8.45 -14.94 -1.22
N PRO A 107 -8.14 -14.53 0.03
CA PRO A 107 -9.18 -14.34 1.03
C PRO A 107 -10.24 -13.34 0.54
N PRO A 108 -11.48 -13.42 1.06
CA PRO A 108 -12.52 -12.47 0.65
C PRO A 108 -12.09 -11.03 0.83
N GLY A 109 -12.38 -10.19 -0.17
CA GLY A 109 -12.03 -8.78 -0.15
C GLY A 109 -12.03 -8.20 -1.56
N ASP A 110 -11.85 -6.90 -1.64
CA ASP A 110 -11.77 -6.21 -2.91
C ASP A 110 -10.30 -5.89 -3.21
N TYR A 111 -9.75 -6.51 -4.24
CA TYR A 111 -8.35 -6.41 -4.61
C TYR A 111 -8.11 -5.64 -5.90
N LEU A 112 -9.18 -5.24 -6.59
CA LEU A 112 -9.07 -4.58 -7.88
C LEU A 112 -9.10 -3.06 -7.72
N PRO A 113 -8.23 -2.31 -8.44
CA PRO A 113 -8.26 -0.85 -8.40
C PRO A 113 -9.42 -0.32 -9.24
N ARG A 114 -10.58 -0.21 -8.64
CA ARG A 114 -11.80 0.21 -9.33
C ARG A 114 -11.92 1.72 -9.45
N THR A 115 -11.23 2.44 -8.58
CA THR A 115 -11.14 3.90 -8.62
C THR A 115 -9.70 4.32 -8.40
N ILE A 116 -9.33 5.39 -9.03
CA ILE A 116 -7.98 5.92 -8.92
C ILE A 116 -8.01 7.21 -8.11
#